data_7748bc955906580a4b7eda4802ae5b21
#
_entry.id   7748bc955906580a4b7eda4802ae5b21
#
_cell.length_a   1.000
_cell.length_b   1.000
_cell.length_c   1.000
_cell.angle_alpha   90.00
_cell.angle_beta   90.00
_cell.angle_gamma   90.00
#
_symmetry.space_group_name_H-M   'P 1'
#
loop_
_entity.id
_entity.type
_entity.pdbx_description
1 polymer ?
#
loop_
_entity_poly.entity_id
_entity_poly.type
_entity_poly.pdbx_seq_one_letter_code
_entity_poly.pdbx_strand_id
1 'polypeptide(L)'
;MKQIIKKCAIAAVVALGITLAPEALRTSEEAQLKIGKWEDCYLTPYYCSAGVSTVGIGSTGNVESRQYSNEEVARRWVNDMQRAEKCVNLNFEGAHMPQRVFEATTDAAFNVGCSGLMWFTNKQGSKQRTTIWRNAQAHNWPGVCERVTDFVNSGNRKLPGLVNRRTDFRAWCDSGLSEDKP
;
A
#
# COMPACT_ATOMS: atom_id res chain seq x y z
N MET A 1 15.06 3.33 -30.68
CA MET A 1 16.00 2.77 -29.68
C MET A 1 15.18 2.02 -28.64
N LYS A 2 15.45 0.73 -28.38
CA LYS A 2 14.81 0.00 -27.25
C LYS A 2 15.31 0.62 -25.95
N GLN A 3 14.42 1.18 -25.14
CA GLN A 3 14.74 1.68 -23.82
C GLN A 3 15.17 0.49 -22.95
N ILE A 4 16.39 0.51 -22.42
CA ILE A 4 16.89 -0.53 -21.52
C ILE A 4 16.17 -0.33 -20.19
N ILE A 5 15.31 -1.28 -19.83
CA ILE A 5 14.61 -1.28 -18.54
C ILE A 5 15.62 -1.65 -17.46
N LYS A 6 15.91 -0.70 -16.56
CA LYS A 6 16.82 -0.90 -15.45
C LYS A 6 16.02 -1.15 -14.16
N LYS A 7 16.24 -2.31 -13.55
CA LYS A 7 15.60 -2.66 -12.24
C LYS A 7 16.35 -2.02 -11.08
N CYS A 8 15.65 -1.84 -9.98
CA CYS A 8 16.20 -1.50 -8.66
C CYS A 8 15.94 -2.64 -7.65
N ALA A 9 16.70 -2.63 -6.56
CA ALA A 9 16.48 -3.54 -5.44
C ALA A 9 15.56 -2.88 -4.40
N ILE A 10 14.42 -3.48 -4.12
CA ILE A 10 13.42 -2.97 -3.17
C ILE A 10 14.05 -2.71 -1.80
N ALA A 11 14.84 -3.66 -1.28
CA ALA A 11 15.50 -3.50 0.01
C ALA A 11 16.46 -2.29 0.04
N ALA A 12 17.20 -2.04 -1.05
CA ALA A 12 18.09 -0.88 -1.13
C ALA A 12 17.29 0.45 -1.18
N VAL A 13 16.17 0.47 -1.88
CA VAL A 13 15.29 1.65 -1.94
C VAL A 13 14.64 1.93 -0.59
N VAL A 14 14.15 0.91 0.11
CA VAL A 14 13.55 1.05 1.46
C VAL A 14 14.59 1.54 2.46
N ALA A 15 15.77 0.90 2.53
CA ALA A 15 16.84 1.31 3.43
C ALA A 15 17.29 2.75 3.17
N LEU A 16 17.43 3.13 1.90
CA LEU A 16 17.77 4.50 1.51
C LEU A 16 16.66 5.48 1.88
N GLY A 17 15.39 5.11 1.72
CA GLY A 17 14.25 5.92 2.15
C GLY A 17 14.27 6.20 3.65
N ILE A 18 14.54 5.19 4.47
CA ILE A 18 14.69 5.32 5.93
C ILE A 18 15.86 6.25 6.27
N THR A 19 17.00 6.11 5.57
CA THR A 19 18.18 6.96 5.80
C THR A 19 17.92 8.43 5.43
N LEU A 20 17.21 8.68 4.31
CA LEU A 20 16.92 10.03 3.82
C LEU A 20 15.84 10.75 4.61
N ALA A 21 14.93 10.01 5.23
CA ALA A 21 13.81 10.53 5.97
C ALA A 21 13.54 9.65 7.22
N PRO A 22 14.44 9.69 8.22
CA PRO A 22 14.27 8.93 9.44
C PRO A 22 12.97 9.35 10.13
N GLU A 23 12.27 8.38 10.69
CA GLU A 23 10.98 8.58 11.41
C GLU A 23 9.84 9.20 10.57
N ALA A 24 10.01 9.31 9.24
CA ALA A 24 9.00 9.86 8.36
C ALA A 24 7.76 8.97 8.21
N LEU A 25 7.90 7.67 8.52
CA LEU A 25 6.87 6.67 8.41
C LEU A 25 6.67 5.93 9.74
N ARG A 26 5.42 5.67 10.07
CA ARG A 26 5.06 4.75 11.16
C ARG A 26 5.21 3.28 10.72
N THR A 27 5.02 3.00 9.44
CA THR A 27 5.20 1.66 8.87
C THR A 27 6.63 1.19 9.08
N SER A 28 6.82 0.07 9.78
CA SER A 28 8.13 -0.53 10.07
C SER A 28 8.90 -0.89 8.79
N GLU A 29 10.22 -1.02 8.89
CA GLU A 29 11.05 -1.49 7.78
C GLU A 29 10.56 -2.86 7.27
N GLU A 30 10.24 -3.79 8.18
CA GLU A 30 9.72 -5.12 7.85
C GLU A 30 8.45 -5.03 7.02
N ALA A 31 7.50 -4.18 7.42
CA ALA A 31 6.26 -3.98 6.69
C ALA A 31 6.50 -3.27 5.34
N GLN A 32 7.42 -2.30 5.27
CA GLN A 32 7.80 -1.66 4.01
C GLN A 32 8.40 -2.65 3.01
N LEU A 33 9.28 -3.54 3.46
CA LEU A 33 9.84 -4.62 2.65
C LEU A 33 8.76 -5.60 2.19
N LYS A 34 7.81 -5.92 3.09
CA LYS A 34 6.66 -6.78 2.79
C LYS A 34 5.75 -6.16 1.73
N ILE A 35 5.43 -4.86 1.84
CA ILE A 35 4.65 -4.11 0.83
C ILE A 35 5.39 -4.11 -0.50
N GLY A 36 6.67 -3.73 -0.49
CA GLY A 36 7.51 -3.65 -1.68
C GLY A 36 7.65 -5.00 -2.43
N LYS A 37 7.63 -6.12 -1.71
CA LYS A 37 7.70 -7.48 -2.30
C LYS A 37 6.59 -7.75 -3.32
N TRP A 38 5.46 -7.09 -3.19
CA TRP A 38 4.32 -7.22 -4.10
C TRP A 38 4.38 -6.28 -5.29
N GLU A 39 5.42 -5.46 -5.38
CA GLU A 39 5.63 -4.49 -6.43
C GLU A 39 6.93 -4.79 -7.19
N ASP A 40 6.97 -4.41 -8.46
CA ASP A 40 8.25 -4.34 -9.19
C ASP A 40 8.99 -3.05 -8.84
N CYS A 41 10.32 -3.03 -9.06
CA CYS A 41 11.14 -1.84 -8.89
C CYS A 41 11.94 -1.53 -10.16
N TYR A 42 11.69 -0.36 -10.77
CA TYR A 42 12.36 0.08 -12.00
C TYR A 42 12.90 1.50 -11.88
N LEU A 43 14.16 1.69 -12.29
CA LEU A 43 14.78 3.03 -12.41
C LEU A 43 14.40 3.75 -13.71
N THR A 44 13.81 3.05 -14.66
CA THR A 44 13.30 3.63 -15.92
C THR A 44 11.78 3.56 -15.93
N PRO A 45 11.11 4.60 -16.42
CA PRO A 45 9.66 4.60 -16.52
C PRO A 45 9.13 3.44 -17.37
N TYR A 46 7.99 2.93 -16.97
CA TYR A 46 7.22 1.93 -17.71
C TYR A 46 5.72 2.26 -17.63
N TYR A 47 4.93 1.64 -18.48
CA TYR A 47 3.47 1.75 -18.40
C TYR A 47 2.92 0.56 -17.63
N CYS A 48 2.20 0.82 -16.52
CA CYS A 48 1.49 -0.23 -15.80
C CYS A 48 0.31 -0.78 -16.63
N SER A 49 -0.34 -1.84 -16.15
CA SER A 49 -1.49 -2.46 -16.84
C SER A 49 -2.68 -1.52 -17.09
N ALA A 50 -2.76 -0.41 -16.34
CA ALA A 50 -3.75 0.65 -16.52
C ALA A 50 -3.31 1.74 -17.51
N GLY A 51 -2.15 1.60 -18.17
CA GLY A 51 -1.61 2.58 -19.11
C GLY A 51 -1.03 3.85 -18.46
N VAL A 52 -0.78 3.82 -17.15
CA VAL A 52 -0.23 4.96 -16.41
C VAL A 52 1.29 4.86 -16.35
N SER A 53 1.99 5.98 -16.65
CA SER A 53 3.45 6.07 -16.53
C SER A 53 3.85 5.91 -15.06
N THR A 54 4.74 4.94 -14.81
CA THR A 54 5.12 4.46 -13.48
C THR A 54 6.62 4.34 -13.37
N VAL A 55 7.21 4.59 -12.19
CA VAL A 55 8.64 4.42 -11.92
C VAL A 55 8.84 3.96 -10.48
N GLY A 56 10.00 3.43 -10.17
CA GLY A 56 10.34 2.98 -8.81
C GLY A 56 9.48 1.80 -8.38
N ILE A 57 9.00 1.84 -7.15
CA ILE A 57 8.13 0.84 -6.53
C ILE A 57 6.67 1.30 -6.72
N GLY A 58 6.15 1.21 -7.95
CA GLY A 58 4.76 1.53 -8.24
C GLY A 58 4.41 3.02 -8.26
N SER A 59 5.38 3.95 -8.16
CA SER A 59 5.14 5.40 -8.10
C SER A 59 4.61 5.95 -9.40
N THR A 60 3.50 6.69 -9.35
CA THR A 60 2.86 7.37 -10.48
C THR A 60 2.86 8.89 -10.27
N GLY A 61 2.38 9.65 -11.28
CA GLY A 61 2.33 11.12 -11.23
C GLY A 61 3.70 11.78 -11.45
N ASN A 62 3.73 12.76 -12.34
CA ASN A 62 4.94 13.53 -12.72
C ASN A 62 6.14 12.61 -13.01
N VAL A 63 5.94 11.57 -13.81
CA VAL A 63 6.99 10.63 -14.22
C VAL A 63 7.57 11.13 -15.54
N GLU A 64 8.82 11.62 -15.49
CA GLU A 64 9.58 12.08 -16.65
C GLU A 64 10.17 10.89 -17.42
N SER A 65 10.28 11.02 -18.74
CA SER A 65 10.86 9.98 -19.62
C SER A 65 12.40 9.98 -19.56
N ARG A 66 12.97 9.65 -18.37
CA ARG A 66 14.41 9.53 -18.13
C ARG A 66 14.70 8.42 -17.12
N GLN A 67 15.97 8.05 -16.98
CA GLN A 67 16.39 7.19 -15.87
C GLN A 67 16.39 8.00 -14.55
N TYR A 68 15.91 7.38 -13.48
CA TYR A 68 15.93 7.88 -12.11
C TYR A 68 17.09 7.28 -11.33
N SER A 69 17.59 7.99 -10.31
CA SER A 69 18.52 7.45 -9.33
C SER A 69 17.78 6.63 -8.26
N ASN A 70 18.52 5.80 -7.52
CA ASN A 70 17.95 5.09 -6.37
C ASN A 70 17.42 6.07 -5.31
N GLU A 71 18.08 7.21 -5.11
CA GLU A 71 17.66 8.25 -4.17
C GLU A 71 16.32 8.89 -4.58
N GLU A 72 16.15 9.21 -5.85
CA GLU A 72 14.87 9.76 -6.35
C GLU A 72 13.73 8.74 -6.17
N VAL A 73 13.99 7.46 -6.45
CA VAL A 73 13.02 6.38 -6.24
C VAL A 73 12.72 6.21 -4.75
N ALA A 74 13.72 6.28 -3.87
CA ALA A 74 13.53 6.19 -2.43
C ALA A 74 12.68 7.35 -1.88
N ARG A 75 12.92 8.59 -2.34
CA ARG A 75 12.08 9.75 -1.97
C ARG A 75 10.65 9.60 -2.44
N ARG A 76 10.43 9.07 -3.66
CA ARG A 76 9.10 8.76 -4.17
C ARG A 76 8.40 7.69 -3.32
N TRP A 77 9.11 6.62 -2.96
CA TRP A 77 8.61 5.57 -2.08
C TRP A 77 8.13 6.13 -0.75
N VAL A 78 8.95 6.92 -0.07
CA VAL A 78 8.58 7.56 1.20
C VAL A 78 7.33 8.43 1.04
N ASN A 79 7.26 9.26 0.00
CA ASN A 79 6.10 10.11 -0.26
C ASN A 79 4.82 9.31 -0.54
N ASP A 80 4.92 8.19 -1.25
CA ASP A 80 3.78 7.32 -1.54
C ASP A 80 3.28 6.63 -0.28
N MET A 81 4.21 6.13 0.56
CA MET A 81 3.89 5.54 1.86
C MET A 81 3.27 6.57 2.81
N GLN A 82 3.82 7.79 2.90
CA GLN A 82 3.23 8.87 3.69
C GLN A 82 1.79 9.20 3.27
N ARG A 83 1.49 9.17 1.96
CA ARG A 83 0.12 9.36 1.47
C ARG A 83 -0.81 8.23 1.91
N ALA A 84 -0.34 6.99 1.89
CA ALA A 84 -1.10 5.85 2.36
C ALA A 84 -1.34 5.91 3.88
N GLU A 85 -0.31 6.19 4.66
CA GLU A 85 -0.41 6.38 6.13
C GLU A 85 -1.34 7.55 6.50
N LYS A 86 -1.23 8.67 5.77
CA LYS A 86 -2.12 9.82 5.97
C LYS A 86 -3.59 9.44 5.73
N CYS A 87 -3.85 8.61 4.71
CA CYS A 87 -5.19 8.08 4.48
C CYS A 87 -5.70 7.28 5.68
N VAL A 88 -4.88 6.37 6.21
CA VAL A 88 -5.24 5.52 7.35
C VAL A 88 -5.44 6.37 8.61
N ASN A 89 -4.52 7.29 8.90
CA ASN A 89 -4.61 8.16 10.06
C ASN A 89 -5.86 9.04 10.05
N LEU A 90 -6.18 9.65 8.91
CA LEU A 90 -7.30 10.61 8.82
C LEU A 90 -8.68 9.95 8.66
N ASN A 91 -8.75 8.73 8.16
CA ASN A 91 -10.04 8.15 7.75
C ASN A 91 -10.36 6.80 8.40
N PHE A 92 -9.38 6.14 9.05
CA PHE A 92 -9.53 4.79 9.57
C PHE A 92 -9.16 4.66 11.05
N GLU A 93 -9.14 5.78 11.79
CA GLU A 93 -8.73 5.79 13.21
C GLU A 93 -7.30 5.27 13.42
N GLY A 94 -6.40 5.56 12.47
CA GLY A 94 -5.06 5.00 12.42
C GLY A 94 -4.25 5.18 13.71
N ALA A 95 -4.41 6.31 14.40
CA ALA A 95 -3.74 6.58 15.68
C ALA A 95 -4.05 5.55 16.78
N HIS A 96 -5.22 4.90 16.71
CA HIS A 96 -5.68 3.90 17.69
C HIS A 96 -5.40 2.46 17.25
N MET A 97 -4.92 2.26 16.02
CA MET A 97 -4.66 0.91 15.50
C MET A 97 -3.43 0.28 16.16
N PRO A 98 -3.47 -1.02 16.52
CA PRO A 98 -2.27 -1.82 16.73
C PRO A 98 -1.33 -1.70 15.52
N GLN A 99 -0.01 -1.83 15.74
CA GLN A 99 1.00 -1.56 14.69
C GLN A 99 0.75 -2.36 13.42
N ARG A 100 0.56 -3.68 13.51
CA ARG A 100 0.37 -4.54 12.32
C ARG A 100 -0.99 -4.37 11.64
N VAL A 101 -2.01 -3.94 12.40
CA VAL A 101 -3.32 -3.55 11.83
C VAL A 101 -3.17 -2.27 10.99
N PHE A 102 -2.44 -1.29 11.52
CA PHE A 102 -2.09 -0.05 10.80
C PHE A 102 -1.34 -0.37 9.49
N GLU A 103 -0.31 -1.20 9.56
CA GLU A 103 0.52 -1.57 8.41
C GLU A 103 -0.25 -2.32 7.32
N ALA A 104 -1.11 -3.28 7.71
CA ALA A 104 -1.96 -3.98 6.76
C ALA A 104 -3.00 -3.06 6.10
N THR A 105 -3.54 -2.12 6.85
CA THR A 105 -4.46 -1.11 6.33
C THR A 105 -3.74 -0.12 5.41
N THR A 106 -2.48 0.23 5.73
CA THR A 106 -1.59 1.06 4.90
C THR A 106 -1.26 0.36 3.58
N ASP A 107 -0.96 -0.96 3.59
CA ASP A 107 -0.81 -1.73 2.34
C ASP A 107 -2.07 -1.66 1.48
N ALA A 108 -3.24 -1.82 2.08
CA ALA A 108 -4.49 -1.72 1.34
C ALA A 108 -4.70 -0.31 0.76
N ALA A 109 -4.43 0.75 1.53
CA ALA A 109 -4.52 2.14 1.08
C ALA A 109 -3.52 2.46 -0.04
N PHE A 110 -2.28 1.95 0.06
CA PHE A 110 -1.25 2.09 -0.97
C PHE A 110 -1.69 1.45 -2.30
N ASN A 111 -2.25 0.24 -2.24
CA ASN A 111 -2.57 -0.54 -3.44
C ASN A 111 -3.88 -0.12 -4.13
N VAL A 112 -4.98 0.11 -3.37
CA VAL A 112 -6.30 0.44 -3.95
C VAL A 112 -6.63 1.92 -3.93
N GLY A 113 -5.79 2.72 -3.28
CA GLY A 113 -6.01 4.14 -3.06
C GLY A 113 -7.02 4.42 -1.95
N CYS A 114 -6.88 5.60 -1.33
CA CYS A 114 -7.71 6.00 -0.19
C CYS A 114 -9.22 5.97 -0.49
N SER A 115 -9.62 6.48 -1.65
CA SER A 115 -11.04 6.50 -2.04
C SER A 115 -11.60 5.10 -2.22
N GLY A 116 -10.85 4.19 -2.86
CA GLY A 116 -11.25 2.80 -3.07
C GLY A 116 -11.35 2.01 -1.77
N LEU A 117 -10.48 2.33 -0.78
CA LEU A 117 -10.55 1.71 0.53
C LEU A 117 -11.73 2.20 1.36
N MET A 118 -12.14 3.48 1.20
CA MET A 118 -13.25 4.09 1.96
C MET A 118 -14.64 3.82 1.38
N TRP A 119 -14.74 3.71 0.05
CA TRP A 119 -16.02 3.77 -0.64
C TRP A 119 -16.17 2.67 -1.67
N PHE A 120 -17.38 2.17 -1.82
CA PHE A 120 -17.80 1.36 -2.97
C PHE A 120 -19.13 1.81 -3.51
N THR A 121 -19.41 1.47 -4.77
CA THR A 121 -20.71 1.69 -5.38
C THR A 121 -21.47 0.37 -5.35
N ASN A 122 -22.65 0.36 -4.73
CA ASN A 122 -23.50 -0.82 -4.67
C ASN A 122 -24.19 -1.10 -6.02
N LYS A 123 -24.94 -2.20 -6.10
CA LYS A 123 -25.64 -2.61 -7.32
C LYS A 123 -26.70 -1.60 -7.78
N GLN A 124 -27.20 -0.77 -6.88
CA GLN A 124 -28.19 0.30 -7.15
C GLN A 124 -27.52 1.62 -7.56
N GLY A 125 -26.19 1.65 -7.74
CA GLY A 125 -25.45 2.86 -8.11
C GLY A 125 -25.17 3.82 -6.95
N SER A 126 -25.55 3.47 -5.72
CA SER A 126 -25.33 4.33 -4.54
C SER A 126 -23.94 4.15 -3.96
N LYS A 127 -23.27 5.26 -3.65
CA LYS A 127 -21.96 5.28 -3.00
C LYS A 127 -22.11 5.02 -1.51
N GLN A 128 -21.41 4.02 -0.99
CA GLN A 128 -21.49 3.61 0.41
C GLN A 128 -20.10 3.42 1.01
N ARG A 129 -19.99 3.52 2.34
CA ARG A 129 -18.79 3.20 3.10
C ARG A 129 -18.50 1.71 3.06
N THR A 130 -17.25 1.34 2.89
CA THR A 130 -16.78 -0.06 2.93
C THR A 130 -16.96 -0.66 4.33
N THR A 131 -16.98 -1.98 4.42
CA THR A 131 -17.08 -2.66 5.72
C THR A 131 -15.79 -2.48 6.54
N ILE A 132 -14.62 -2.47 5.90
CA ILE A 132 -13.35 -2.19 6.59
C ILE A 132 -13.37 -0.79 7.24
N TRP A 133 -13.92 0.21 6.57
CA TRP A 133 -14.06 1.56 7.14
C TRP A 133 -14.97 1.55 8.37
N ARG A 134 -16.13 0.89 8.31
CA ARG A 134 -17.06 0.78 9.47
C ARG A 134 -16.41 0.06 10.66
N ASN A 135 -15.67 -1.01 10.41
CA ASN A 135 -14.93 -1.72 11.45
C ASN A 135 -13.86 -0.82 12.11
N ALA A 136 -13.14 -0.04 11.30
CA ALA A 136 -12.15 0.89 11.81
C ALA A 136 -12.76 1.96 12.71
N GLN A 137 -13.90 2.57 12.30
CA GLN A 137 -14.62 3.56 13.13
C GLN A 137 -15.14 2.97 14.44
N ALA A 138 -15.43 1.66 14.47
CA ALA A 138 -15.86 0.94 15.67
C ALA A 138 -14.71 0.35 16.49
N HIS A 139 -13.44 0.62 16.13
CA HIS A 139 -12.24 0.01 16.69
C HIS A 139 -12.30 -1.54 16.72
N ASN A 140 -13.06 -2.12 15.80
CA ASN A 140 -13.13 -3.57 15.61
C ASN A 140 -11.93 -4.05 14.77
N TRP A 141 -10.75 -4.14 15.38
CA TRP A 141 -9.51 -4.50 14.69
C TRP A 141 -9.53 -5.90 14.06
N PRO A 142 -10.08 -6.95 14.72
CA PRO A 142 -10.27 -8.25 14.06
C PRO A 142 -11.11 -8.13 12.78
N GLY A 143 -12.17 -7.32 12.81
CA GLY A 143 -12.99 -7.04 11.64
C GLY A 143 -12.25 -6.27 10.54
N VAL A 144 -11.34 -5.35 10.91
CA VAL A 144 -10.45 -4.68 9.94
C VAL A 144 -9.56 -5.71 9.25
N CYS A 145 -8.88 -6.57 10.02
CA CYS A 145 -8.00 -7.63 9.48
C CYS A 145 -8.75 -8.59 8.55
N GLU A 146 -9.97 -8.98 8.92
CA GLU A 146 -10.81 -9.81 8.05
C GLU A 146 -11.10 -9.13 6.72
N ARG A 147 -11.40 -7.83 6.73
CA ARG A 147 -11.87 -7.11 5.54
C ARG A 147 -10.76 -6.61 4.61
N VAL A 148 -9.48 -6.69 4.97
CA VAL A 148 -8.42 -6.45 3.99
C VAL A 148 -8.53 -7.43 2.81
N THR A 149 -9.11 -8.61 3.01
CA THR A 149 -9.30 -9.63 1.96
C THR A 149 -10.40 -9.29 0.94
N ASP A 150 -11.20 -8.25 1.14
CA ASP A 150 -12.24 -7.83 0.20
C ASP A 150 -11.65 -7.20 -1.08
N PHE A 151 -10.41 -6.70 -1.03
CA PHE A 151 -9.77 -5.91 -2.10
C PHE A 151 -8.92 -6.78 -3.03
N VAL A 152 -9.57 -7.70 -3.72
CA VAL A 152 -8.94 -8.71 -4.61
C VAL A 152 -9.24 -8.51 -6.09
N ASN A 153 -9.99 -7.46 -6.44
CA ASN A 153 -10.40 -7.19 -7.80
C ASN A 153 -9.62 -6.00 -8.41
N SER A 154 -9.33 -6.10 -9.70
CA SER A 154 -8.94 -4.96 -10.53
C SER A 154 -9.93 -4.85 -11.68
N GLY A 155 -10.66 -3.75 -11.74
CA GLY A 155 -11.88 -3.68 -12.53
C GLY A 155 -12.89 -4.75 -12.06
N ASN A 156 -13.46 -5.49 -13.01
CA ASN A 156 -14.43 -6.55 -12.71
C ASN A 156 -13.80 -7.95 -12.58
N ARG A 157 -12.49 -8.05 -12.44
CA ARG A 157 -11.77 -9.33 -12.39
C ARG A 157 -11.07 -9.54 -11.06
N LYS A 158 -11.30 -10.70 -10.46
CA LYS A 158 -10.52 -11.19 -9.32
C LYS A 158 -9.13 -11.61 -9.80
N LEU A 159 -8.08 -11.03 -9.20
CA LEU A 159 -6.69 -11.30 -9.56
C LEU A 159 -6.02 -12.21 -8.52
N PRO A 160 -5.43 -13.36 -8.93
CA PRO A 160 -4.74 -14.27 -8.01
C PRO A 160 -3.62 -13.58 -7.21
N GLY A 161 -2.87 -12.66 -7.83
CA GLY A 161 -1.83 -11.88 -7.13
C GLY A 161 -2.39 -11.04 -6.00
N LEU A 162 -3.56 -10.39 -6.21
CA LEU A 162 -4.21 -9.63 -5.14
C LEU A 162 -4.76 -10.55 -4.05
N VAL A 163 -5.29 -11.73 -4.39
CA VAL A 163 -5.73 -12.72 -3.39
C VAL A 163 -4.55 -13.11 -2.49
N ASN A 164 -3.41 -13.47 -3.08
CA ASN A 164 -2.22 -13.85 -2.33
C ASN A 164 -1.70 -12.70 -1.45
N ARG A 165 -1.62 -11.48 -2.00
CA ARG A 165 -1.23 -10.27 -1.24
C ARG A 165 -2.14 -10.05 -0.03
N ARG A 166 -3.45 -10.11 -0.22
CA ARG A 166 -4.43 -9.90 0.86
C ARG A 166 -4.40 -11.01 1.92
N THR A 167 -4.18 -12.25 1.51
CA THR A 167 -4.00 -13.38 2.45
C THR A 167 -2.74 -13.17 3.30
N ASP A 168 -1.64 -12.76 2.68
CA ASP A 168 -0.38 -12.47 3.36
C ASP A 168 -0.52 -11.29 4.37
N PHE A 169 -1.20 -10.22 3.97
CA PHE A 169 -1.46 -9.08 4.87
C PHE A 169 -2.56 -9.34 5.89
N ARG A 170 -3.50 -10.25 5.64
CA ARG A 170 -4.43 -10.74 6.65
C ARG A 170 -3.69 -11.43 7.78
N ALA A 171 -2.81 -12.38 7.46
CA ALA A 171 -2.00 -13.08 8.46
C ALA A 171 -1.11 -12.12 9.26
N TRP A 172 -0.50 -11.11 8.59
CA TRP A 172 0.27 -10.05 9.22
C TRP A 172 -0.57 -9.25 10.22
N CYS A 173 -1.77 -8.83 9.82
CA CYS A 173 -2.71 -8.09 10.65
C CYS A 173 -3.14 -8.90 11.89
N ASP A 174 -3.55 -10.16 11.68
CA ASP A 174 -4.00 -11.03 12.75
C ASP A 174 -2.90 -11.29 13.79
N SER A 175 -1.63 -11.38 13.39
CA SER A 175 -0.51 -11.57 14.32
C SER A 175 -0.33 -10.37 15.28
N GLY A 176 -0.63 -9.14 14.84
CA GLY A 176 -0.59 -7.96 15.71
C GLY A 176 -1.69 -7.93 16.77
N LEU A 177 -2.78 -8.67 16.57
CA LEU A 177 -3.86 -8.79 17.55
C LEU A 177 -3.55 -9.75 18.69
N SER A 178 -2.58 -10.65 18.51
CA SER A 178 -2.18 -11.61 19.53
C SER A 178 -1.07 -11.07 20.44
N GLU A 179 -0.31 -10.09 19.98
CA GLU A 179 0.79 -9.46 20.74
C GLU A 179 0.26 -8.50 21.83
N ASP A 180 -0.94 -7.93 21.64
CA ASP A 180 -1.59 -7.01 22.59
C ASP A 180 -2.52 -7.70 23.62
N LYS A 181 -2.48 -9.03 23.72
CA LYS A 181 -3.18 -9.73 24.82
C LYS A 181 -2.29 -9.71 26.06
N PRO A 182 -2.81 -9.16 27.19
CA PRO A 182 -2.10 -9.11 28.47
C PRO A 182 -1.76 -10.50 28.99
#